data_a1024135cfa35737a7f9df40f7685942
#
_entry.id   a1024135cfa35737a7f9df40f7685942
#
_cell.length_a   1.000
_cell.length_b   1.000
_cell.length_c   1.000
_cell.angle_alpha   90.00
_cell.angle_beta   90.00
_cell.angle_gamma   90.00
#
_symmetry.space_group_name_H-M   'P 1'
#
loop_
_entity.id
_entity.type
_entity.pdbx_description
1 polymer ?
#
loop_
_entity_poly.entity_id
_entity_poly.type
_entity_poly.pdbx_seq_one_letter_code
_entity_poly.pdbx_strand_id
1 'polypeptide(L)'
;MTKIPNLSFTMPVIMLCTRSFMLLITFLTGFSMSGLAQDKLASVDLKNHFWYKNAVIYNLEVSAFKDSDGDGRGDFTGLTQKLDYLSALGVDAIWLAPFQPSPGQDDGYDVADFYAVDKRLGTGGDFAEFVNQAQIRGIRVIMDLVINHTSTQHQWFQEARKSKTSKYHDWYIWSDKLPKDYKVGMVFPGYQEAVWSMDSVSGQYYYHRFYQFQPDLNYANPEVVREAQKIIGFWLNQGISGFRLDAVPFIIEIPKGPGNNPKLDYKFLTDIRQFAQSRKADVVILGEANVVPEENLNYFGKGGEGIQMMFNFYVNQFLFYALASGKLEPFKKALVETQIIPDASQWAHFLRNHDEVDLGRLTEKQRNEVFEKFGPDKNMQLYDRGIRRRLSTMLGNDRKHIELAYSLLFSLPGTAVIRYGDELGMGDDLRLQERISVRTPMQWTSDKNAGFTTADTAFRPVIDFGEHDYKKINVAAQTRDSSSLLSWTTTLIRMRKACPEIGLGDYTVLDTGSPDVLGLRYEHNGKSVVILHNFSDQPQQTNFSVKGADILYDLINNDDKKPVAGKYNVSLKGYGYQWFRVNQLIPN
;
A
#
# COMPACT_ATOMS: atom_id res chain seq x y z
N MET A 1 81.33 2.82 17.66
CA MET A 1 82.19 1.64 17.80
C MET A 1 81.44 0.47 17.33
N THR A 2 81.81 0.01 16.30
CA THR A 2 82.51 -1.07 15.59
C THR A 2 81.50 -1.94 14.83
N LYS A 3 81.51 -1.81 13.59
CA LYS A 3 82.13 -2.51 12.43
C LYS A 3 81.26 -3.64 11.86
N ILE A 4 81.01 -3.41 10.57
CA ILE A 4 80.63 -4.36 9.51
C ILE A 4 81.74 -5.43 9.33
N PRO A 5 81.48 -6.64 8.75
CA PRO A 5 81.72 -6.72 7.32
C PRO A 5 80.74 -7.61 6.50
N ASN A 6 80.74 -7.26 5.18
CA ASN A 6 80.27 -8.03 4.03
C ASN A 6 80.87 -9.42 3.91
N LEU A 7 80.15 -10.30 3.18
CA LEU A 7 80.77 -11.14 2.15
C LEU A 7 79.70 -11.73 1.20
N SER A 8 80.02 -11.57 -0.06
CA SER A 8 79.42 -12.03 -1.31
C SER A 8 79.56 -13.52 -1.53
N PHE A 9 78.68 -14.14 -2.35
CA PHE A 9 79.01 -14.90 -3.57
C PHE A 9 77.83 -15.76 -4.06
N THR A 10 77.49 -15.55 -5.27
CA THR A 10 77.26 -16.38 -6.49
C THR A 10 75.95 -17.10 -6.66
N MET A 11 75.31 -16.71 -7.78
CA MET A 11 74.32 -17.49 -8.57
C MET A 11 74.89 -18.85 -9.03
N PRO A 12 74.00 -19.82 -9.31
CA PRO A 12 73.73 -19.98 -10.73
C PRO A 12 72.26 -20.21 -11.11
N VAL A 13 71.97 -19.73 -12.31
CA VAL A 13 70.86 -19.96 -13.21
C VAL A 13 70.50 -21.44 -13.31
N ILE A 14 69.21 -21.77 -13.10
CA ILE A 14 68.37 -22.80 -13.77
C ILE A 14 67.03 -22.82 -12.99
N MET A 15 66.03 -22.10 -13.46
CA MET A 15 64.59 -22.37 -13.21
C MET A 15 63.72 -21.36 -13.97
N LEU A 16 63.77 -21.43 -15.25
CA LEU A 16 62.85 -20.67 -16.14
C LEU A 16 62.13 -21.67 -17.04
N CYS A 17 61.18 -22.43 -16.54
CA CYS A 17 60.19 -23.15 -17.37
C CYS A 17 58.95 -23.68 -16.65
N THR A 18 58.80 -23.48 -15.34
CA THR A 18 57.64 -24.04 -14.62
C THR A 18 56.62 -22.98 -14.10
N ARG A 19 56.93 -21.69 -14.20
CA ARG A 19 56.01 -20.62 -13.73
C ARG A 19 54.96 -20.19 -14.77
N SER A 20 55.13 -20.46 -16.06
CA SER A 20 54.15 -20.05 -17.07
C SER A 20 52.92 -20.98 -17.20
N PHE A 21 53.02 -22.23 -16.77
CA PHE A 21 51.89 -23.18 -16.84
C PHE A 21 50.95 -23.10 -15.62
N MET A 22 51.45 -22.67 -14.47
CA MET A 22 50.60 -22.46 -13.29
C MET A 22 49.81 -21.13 -13.31
N LEU A 23 50.31 -20.11 -14.01
CA LEU A 23 49.57 -18.85 -14.17
C LEU A 23 48.38 -18.95 -15.14
N LEU A 24 48.43 -19.89 -16.11
CA LEU A 24 47.34 -20.07 -17.08
C LEU A 24 46.16 -20.86 -16.50
N ILE A 25 46.40 -21.78 -15.55
CA ILE A 25 45.35 -22.55 -14.88
C ILE A 25 44.64 -21.71 -13.81
N THR A 26 45.36 -20.83 -13.12
CA THR A 26 44.75 -19.89 -12.13
C THR A 26 43.94 -18.79 -12.80
N PHE A 27 44.26 -18.40 -14.05
CA PHE A 27 43.45 -17.42 -14.79
C PHE A 27 42.16 -18.02 -15.36
N LEU A 28 42.15 -19.30 -15.75
CA LEU A 28 40.97 -19.99 -16.28
C LEU A 28 39.98 -20.40 -15.17
N THR A 29 40.46 -20.72 -13.96
CA THR A 29 39.59 -21.03 -12.82
C THR A 29 39.08 -19.77 -12.11
N GLY A 30 39.80 -18.65 -12.15
CA GLY A 30 39.37 -17.35 -11.62
C GLY A 30 38.23 -16.71 -12.42
N PHE A 31 38.21 -16.92 -13.77
CA PHE A 31 37.14 -16.38 -14.61
C PHE A 31 35.80 -17.15 -14.46
N SER A 32 35.83 -18.44 -14.14
CA SER A 32 34.62 -19.24 -13.96
C SER A 32 33.97 -19.03 -12.58
N MET A 33 34.75 -18.69 -11.53
CA MET A 33 34.20 -18.42 -10.19
C MET A 33 33.69 -16.99 -10.04
N SER A 34 34.22 -16.02 -10.77
CA SER A 34 33.71 -14.66 -10.74
C SER A 34 32.39 -14.52 -11.49
N GLY A 35 32.15 -15.28 -12.56
CA GLY A 35 30.86 -15.32 -13.24
C GLY A 35 29.74 -15.89 -12.40
N LEU A 36 30.00 -17.03 -11.72
CA LEU A 36 28.99 -17.65 -10.83
C LEU A 36 28.75 -16.85 -9.55
N ALA A 37 29.74 -16.12 -9.06
CA ALA A 37 29.56 -15.24 -7.91
C ALA A 37 28.82 -13.93 -8.29
N GLN A 38 29.07 -13.40 -9.49
CA GLN A 38 28.40 -12.23 -10.02
C GLN A 38 26.93 -12.52 -10.35
N ASP A 39 26.64 -13.68 -10.95
CA ASP A 39 25.24 -14.10 -11.21
C ASP A 39 24.46 -14.39 -9.92
N LYS A 40 25.11 -14.96 -8.91
CA LYS A 40 24.46 -15.15 -7.58
C LYS A 40 24.25 -13.84 -6.84
N LEU A 41 25.19 -12.91 -6.87
CA LEU A 41 25.05 -11.58 -6.28
C LEU A 41 23.96 -10.77 -7.01
N ALA A 42 23.96 -10.79 -8.34
CA ALA A 42 22.92 -10.13 -9.13
C ALA A 42 21.53 -10.73 -8.89
N SER A 43 21.41 -12.06 -8.75
CA SER A 43 20.12 -12.72 -8.48
C SER A 43 19.58 -12.46 -7.06
N VAL A 44 20.47 -12.29 -6.08
CA VAL A 44 20.09 -11.94 -4.69
C VAL A 44 19.65 -10.46 -4.62
N ASP A 45 20.33 -9.59 -5.36
CA ASP A 45 20.03 -8.15 -5.38
C ASP A 45 18.69 -7.87 -6.09
N LEU A 46 18.37 -8.56 -7.17
CA LEU A 46 17.09 -8.43 -7.88
C LEU A 46 15.89 -8.83 -7.01
N LYS A 47 15.99 -9.88 -6.18
CA LYS A 47 14.92 -10.26 -5.26
C LYS A 47 14.65 -9.20 -4.20
N ASN A 48 15.68 -8.57 -3.68
CA ASN A 48 15.54 -7.46 -2.73
C ASN A 48 15.05 -6.19 -3.39
N HIS A 49 15.44 -5.94 -4.63
CA HIS A 49 15.07 -4.74 -5.39
C HIS A 49 13.57 -4.71 -5.74
N PHE A 50 12.96 -5.86 -6.07
CA PHE A 50 11.55 -5.99 -6.43
C PHE A 50 10.69 -6.61 -5.32
N TRP A 51 11.09 -6.44 -4.05
CA TRP A 51 10.39 -6.99 -2.89
C TRP A 51 8.90 -6.65 -2.87
N TYR A 52 8.54 -5.45 -3.34
CA TYR A 52 7.17 -4.93 -3.35
C TYR A 52 6.22 -5.67 -4.31
N LYS A 53 6.74 -6.37 -5.32
CA LYS A 53 5.89 -6.97 -6.36
C LYS A 53 4.97 -8.08 -5.85
N ASN A 54 5.37 -8.80 -4.80
CA ASN A 54 4.58 -9.87 -4.20
C ASN A 54 4.34 -9.67 -2.70
N ALA A 55 4.50 -8.44 -2.21
CA ALA A 55 4.35 -8.12 -0.80
C ALA A 55 2.89 -8.17 -0.34
N VAL A 56 2.72 -8.34 0.97
CA VAL A 56 1.50 -8.01 1.70
C VAL A 56 1.81 -6.83 2.60
N ILE A 57 1.12 -5.71 2.36
CA ILE A 57 1.30 -4.45 3.08
C ILE A 57 0.17 -4.28 4.09
N TYR A 58 0.51 -3.92 5.32
CA TYR A 58 -0.45 -3.68 6.41
C TYR A 58 -0.53 -2.19 6.74
N ASN A 59 -1.66 -1.57 6.47
CA ASN A 59 -1.92 -0.15 6.72
C ASN A 59 -2.45 0.08 8.13
N LEU A 60 -1.84 1.00 8.87
CA LEU A 60 -2.28 1.38 10.22
C LEU A 60 -1.98 2.85 10.56
N GLU A 61 -2.77 3.39 11.51
CA GLU A 61 -2.41 4.58 12.28
C GLU A 61 -1.78 4.17 13.61
N VAL A 62 -0.61 4.77 13.95
CA VAL A 62 0.07 4.54 15.23
C VAL A 62 -0.85 4.88 16.39
N SER A 63 -1.54 6.03 16.30
CA SER A 63 -2.47 6.53 17.33
C SER A 63 -3.61 5.57 17.68
N ALA A 64 -4.02 4.69 16.75
CA ALA A 64 -5.15 3.77 16.92
C ALA A 64 -4.74 2.31 17.11
N PHE A 65 -3.44 1.99 17.14
CA PHE A 65 -2.99 0.60 17.13
C PHE A 65 -2.76 0.01 18.53
N LYS A 66 -1.89 0.63 19.36
CA LYS A 66 -1.65 0.22 20.74
C LYS A 66 -1.04 1.36 21.56
N ASP A 67 -1.65 1.65 22.68
CA ASP A 67 -1.14 2.57 23.71
C ASP A 67 -0.28 1.78 24.71
N SER A 68 0.95 2.26 24.97
CA SER A 68 1.90 1.63 25.90
C SER A 68 2.06 2.37 27.22
N ASP A 69 1.79 3.68 27.27
CA ASP A 69 2.02 4.54 28.44
C ASP A 69 0.75 4.90 29.20
N GLY A 70 -0.43 4.60 28.64
CA GLY A 70 -1.71 4.78 29.29
C GLY A 70 -2.27 6.21 29.19
N ASP A 71 -1.88 6.96 28.16
CA ASP A 71 -2.43 8.29 27.89
C ASP A 71 -3.74 8.27 27.10
N GLY A 72 -4.14 7.08 26.62
CA GLY A 72 -5.33 6.85 25.82
C GLY A 72 -5.10 6.89 24.32
N ARG A 73 -3.88 7.11 23.85
CA ARG A 73 -3.49 7.18 22.44
C ARG A 73 -2.39 6.14 22.15
N GLY A 74 -2.45 5.52 21.00
CA GLY A 74 -1.40 4.62 20.56
C GLY A 74 -0.09 5.35 20.27
N ASP A 75 1.02 4.64 20.45
CA ASP A 75 2.38 5.17 20.35
C ASP A 75 3.34 4.17 19.69
N PHE A 76 4.55 4.61 19.33
CA PHE A 76 5.55 3.76 18.68
C PHE A 76 6.06 2.63 19.56
N THR A 77 6.11 2.82 20.87
CA THR A 77 6.46 1.75 21.83
C THR A 77 5.39 0.65 21.83
N GLY A 78 4.10 1.04 21.86
CA GLY A 78 2.98 0.11 21.77
C GLY A 78 2.94 -0.62 20.43
N LEU A 79 3.21 0.08 19.33
CA LEU A 79 3.33 -0.55 18.00
C LEU A 79 4.48 -1.56 17.99
N THR A 80 5.63 -1.22 18.57
CA THR A 80 6.80 -2.12 18.69
C THR A 80 6.45 -3.39 19.46
N GLN A 81 5.69 -3.30 20.54
CA GLN A 81 5.20 -4.46 21.32
C GLN A 81 4.31 -5.40 20.50
N LYS A 82 3.74 -4.93 19.37
CA LYS A 82 2.82 -5.71 18.51
C LYS A 82 3.48 -6.22 17.22
N LEU A 83 4.76 -6.02 17.03
CA LEU A 83 5.47 -6.49 15.83
C LEU A 83 5.46 -8.03 15.69
N ASP A 84 5.47 -8.79 16.78
CA ASP A 84 5.37 -10.25 16.71
C ASP A 84 4.01 -10.71 16.16
N TYR A 85 2.92 -10.00 16.50
CA TYR A 85 1.61 -10.25 15.91
C TYR A 85 1.63 -10.01 14.39
N LEU A 86 2.20 -8.90 13.93
CA LEU A 86 2.30 -8.58 12.52
C LEU A 86 3.20 -9.56 11.76
N SER A 87 4.30 -9.98 12.37
CA SER A 87 5.18 -11.02 11.82
C SER A 87 4.46 -12.37 11.70
N ALA A 88 3.71 -12.78 12.73
CA ALA A 88 2.94 -14.02 12.73
C ALA A 88 1.80 -14.01 11.70
N LEU A 89 1.15 -12.86 11.50
CA LEU A 89 0.15 -12.66 10.44
C LEU A 89 0.78 -12.83 9.05
N GLY A 90 2.07 -12.54 8.91
CA GLY A 90 2.83 -12.77 7.68
C GLY A 90 2.92 -11.56 6.75
N VAL A 91 2.79 -10.33 7.27
CA VAL A 91 2.96 -9.11 6.47
C VAL A 91 4.44 -8.87 6.12
N ASP A 92 4.69 -8.27 4.96
CA ASP A 92 6.04 -7.96 4.49
C ASP A 92 6.41 -6.49 4.74
N ALA A 93 5.41 -5.61 4.81
CA ALA A 93 5.63 -4.20 5.08
C ALA A 93 4.47 -3.61 5.88
N ILE A 94 4.79 -2.63 6.73
CA ILE A 94 3.82 -1.78 7.42
C ILE A 94 3.78 -0.44 6.69
N TRP A 95 2.58 0.00 6.30
CA TRP A 95 2.34 1.36 5.84
C TRP A 95 1.75 2.17 6.99
N LEU A 96 2.55 3.11 7.50
CA LEU A 96 2.16 4.07 8.54
C LEU A 96 1.42 5.26 7.92
N ALA A 97 0.20 5.53 8.38
CA ALA A 97 -0.46 6.82 8.18
C ALA A 97 0.38 7.96 8.80
N PRO A 98 0.12 9.23 8.48
CA PRO A 98 0.95 10.34 8.94
C PRO A 98 1.13 10.34 10.46
N PHE A 99 2.39 10.47 10.90
CA PHE A 99 2.78 10.46 12.31
C PHE A 99 3.66 11.66 12.70
N GLN A 100 3.84 12.59 11.77
CA GLN A 100 4.54 13.85 12.01
C GLN A 100 3.65 14.79 12.85
N PRO A 101 4.27 15.80 13.52
CA PRO A 101 3.52 16.82 14.24
C PRO A 101 2.44 17.46 13.39
N SER A 102 1.22 17.45 13.92
CA SER A 102 0.01 17.93 13.26
C SER A 102 -0.94 18.52 14.29
N PRO A 103 -1.68 19.59 13.97
CA PRO A 103 -2.82 20.03 14.75
C PRO A 103 -3.94 18.98 14.86
N GLY A 104 -3.97 18.02 13.94
CA GLY A 104 -4.93 16.92 13.94
C GLY A 104 -6.31 17.29 13.39
N GLN A 105 -6.41 18.33 12.56
CA GLN A 105 -7.67 18.73 11.94
C GLN A 105 -8.08 17.77 10.81
N ASP A 106 -7.10 17.10 10.18
CA ASP A 106 -7.29 16.02 9.21
C ASP A 106 -6.46 14.79 9.59
N ASP A 107 -6.51 14.44 10.88
CA ASP A 107 -5.97 13.18 11.42
C ASP A 107 -4.50 12.90 11.08
N GLY A 108 -3.68 13.96 10.98
CA GLY A 108 -2.26 13.91 10.66
C GLY A 108 -1.92 14.36 9.23
N TYR A 109 -2.88 14.45 8.32
CA TYR A 109 -2.65 14.94 6.96
C TYR A 109 -2.43 16.47 6.90
N ASP A 110 -2.65 17.20 7.97
CA ASP A 110 -2.30 18.61 8.16
C ASP A 110 -0.95 18.77 8.86
N VAL A 111 0.15 18.41 8.16
CA VAL A 111 1.52 18.36 8.71
C VAL A 111 2.03 19.74 9.08
N ALA A 112 2.50 19.88 10.33
CA ALA A 112 3.10 21.12 10.85
C ALA A 112 4.64 21.10 10.96
N ASP A 113 5.26 19.91 10.92
CA ASP A 113 6.71 19.71 10.87
C ASP A 113 7.02 18.38 10.18
N PHE A 114 7.77 18.42 9.09
CA PHE A 114 8.13 17.22 8.32
C PHE A 114 9.29 16.41 8.90
N TYR A 115 10.03 16.96 9.87
CA TYR A 115 11.29 16.38 10.36
C TYR A 115 11.21 15.79 11.76
N ALA A 116 10.02 15.72 12.34
CA ALA A 116 9.82 15.24 13.70
C ALA A 116 8.73 14.15 13.75
N VAL A 117 8.75 13.36 14.81
CA VAL A 117 7.65 12.50 15.26
C VAL A 117 6.72 13.34 16.13
N ASP A 118 5.41 13.19 15.97
CA ASP A 118 4.45 13.83 16.87
C ASP A 118 4.68 13.33 18.31
N LYS A 119 4.91 14.27 19.23
CA LYS A 119 5.19 13.95 20.64
C LYS A 119 4.10 13.12 21.34
N ARG A 120 2.88 13.14 20.79
CA ARG A 120 1.76 12.32 21.26
C ARG A 120 1.90 10.84 20.87
N LEU A 121 2.80 10.52 19.93
CA LEU A 121 3.04 9.17 19.42
C LEU A 121 4.41 8.62 19.86
N GLY A 122 5.18 9.42 20.61
CA GLY A 122 6.50 9.07 21.10
C GLY A 122 7.60 10.03 20.64
N THR A 123 8.84 9.58 20.78
CA THR A 123 10.05 10.33 20.39
C THR A 123 10.64 9.79 19.07
N GLY A 124 11.61 10.52 18.51
CA GLY A 124 12.40 10.00 17.39
C GLY A 124 13.20 8.74 17.76
N GLY A 125 13.54 8.55 19.05
CA GLY A 125 14.17 7.33 19.56
C GLY A 125 13.23 6.12 19.51
N ASP A 126 11.97 6.29 19.92
CA ASP A 126 10.95 5.24 19.87
C ASP A 126 10.65 4.84 18.42
N PHE A 127 10.60 5.81 17.51
CA PHE A 127 10.48 5.54 16.08
C PHE A 127 11.68 4.76 15.53
N ALA A 128 12.91 5.14 15.88
CA ALA A 128 14.12 4.43 15.44
C ALA A 128 14.16 3.00 15.96
N GLU A 129 13.77 2.76 17.22
CA GLU A 129 13.65 1.42 17.79
C GLU A 129 12.56 0.62 17.07
N PHE A 130 11.39 1.19 16.81
CA PHE A 130 10.35 0.54 16.02
C PHE A 130 10.85 0.09 14.65
N VAL A 131 11.53 0.96 13.90
CA VAL A 131 12.08 0.63 12.57
C VAL A 131 13.12 -0.49 12.67
N ASN A 132 14.01 -0.43 13.65
CA ASN A 132 15.01 -1.46 13.91
C ASN A 132 14.36 -2.83 14.22
N GLN A 133 13.37 -2.85 15.12
CA GLN A 133 12.66 -4.07 15.51
C GLN A 133 11.80 -4.65 14.37
N ALA A 134 11.25 -3.81 13.51
CA ALA A 134 10.55 -4.25 12.30
C ALA A 134 11.54 -4.91 11.32
N GLN A 135 12.71 -4.31 11.09
CA GLN A 135 13.76 -4.85 10.22
C GLN A 135 14.31 -6.19 10.72
N ILE A 136 14.51 -6.36 12.03
CA ILE A 136 14.94 -7.64 12.65
C ILE A 136 13.95 -8.76 12.33
N ARG A 137 12.65 -8.43 12.20
CA ARG A 137 11.58 -9.39 11.85
C ARG A 137 11.35 -9.52 10.34
N GLY A 138 12.19 -8.88 9.52
CA GLY A 138 12.04 -8.88 8.07
C GLY A 138 10.87 -8.03 7.56
N ILE A 139 10.31 -7.15 8.40
CA ILE A 139 9.20 -6.25 8.06
C ILE A 139 9.77 -4.90 7.62
N ARG A 140 9.39 -4.45 6.43
CA ARG A 140 9.73 -3.13 5.90
C ARG A 140 8.76 -2.07 6.42
N VAL A 141 9.20 -0.82 6.44
CA VAL A 141 8.36 0.31 6.87
C VAL A 141 8.20 1.29 5.72
N ILE A 142 6.96 1.57 5.35
CA ILE A 142 6.53 2.60 4.40
C ILE A 142 5.83 3.68 5.20
N MET A 143 6.11 4.96 4.94
CA MET A 143 5.41 6.06 5.56
C MET A 143 4.60 6.87 4.56
N ASP A 144 3.54 7.51 5.03
CA ASP A 144 2.84 8.53 4.25
C ASP A 144 3.73 9.76 4.04
N LEU A 145 3.82 10.21 2.80
CA LEU A 145 4.56 11.41 2.40
C LEU A 145 3.57 12.46 1.91
N VAL A 146 3.10 13.29 2.83
CA VAL A 146 2.09 14.34 2.59
C VAL A 146 2.81 15.63 2.20
N ILE A 147 3.25 15.73 0.96
CA ILE A 147 4.02 16.89 0.48
C ILE A 147 3.25 17.77 -0.52
N ASN A 148 1.96 17.52 -0.75
CA ASN A 148 1.14 18.41 -1.57
C ASN A 148 0.90 19.77 -0.88
N HIS A 149 0.75 19.78 0.42
CA HIS A 149 0.38 20.93 1.25
C HIS A 149 1.03 20.84 2.63
N THR A 150 0.89 21.88 3.42
CA THR A 150 1.24 21.91 4.84
C THR A 150 0.01 22.26 5.67
N SER A 151 0.08 22.11 7.00
CA SER A 151 -0.85 22.81 7.87
C SER A 151 -0.65 24.34 7.76
N THR A 152 -1.73 25.10 7.96
CA THR A 152 -1.58 26.56 8.21
C THR A 152 -0.72 26.86 9.44
N GLN A 153 -0.54 25.91 10.36
CA GLN A 153 0.33 26.05 11.53
C GLN A 153 1.81 25.73 11.24
N HIS A 154 2.13 25.24 10.05
CA HIS A 154 3.50 24.97 9.65
C HIS A 154 4.32 26.26 9.67
N GLN A 155 5.56 26.20 10.17
CA GLN A 155 6.44 27.38 10.28
C GLN A 155 6.63 28.09 8.92
N TRP A 156 6.71 27.34 7.82
CA TRP A 156 6.86 27.94 6.48
C TRP A 156 5.67 28.82 6.12
N PHE A 157 4.44 28.35 6.37
CA PHE A 157 3.24 29.14 6.08
C PHE A 157 3.15 30.35 7.02
N GLN A 158 3.45 30.17 8.30
CA GLN A 158 3.47 31.25 9.28
C GLN A 158 4.48 32.36 8.93
N GLU A 159 5.62 32.03 8.34
CA GLU A 159 6.59 33.00 7.83
C GLU A 159 6.18 33.58 6.46
N ALA A 160 5.60 32.76 5.57
CA ALA A 160 5.13 33.18 4.25
C ALA A 160 4.07 34.29 4.33
N ARG A 161 3.13 34.18 5.25
CA ARG A 161 2.00 35.13 5.42
C ARG A 161 2.38 36.49 5.99
N LYS A 162 3.59 36.63 6.59
CA LYS A 162 4.03 37.87 7.21
C LYS A 162 4.41 38.95 6.20
N SER A 163 4.95 38.58 5.05
CA SER A 163 5.45 39.54 4.05
C SER A 163 5.61 38.87 2.69
N LYS A 164 5.29 39.63 1.62
CA LYS A 164 5.58 39.25 0.23
C LYS A 164 7.09 39.09 -0.06
N THR A 165 7.96 39.61 0.80
CA THR A 165 9.43 39.47 0.70
C THR A 165 9.96 38.33 1.57
N SER A 166 9.11 37.59 2.27
CA SER A 166 9.55 36.42 3.02
C SER A 166 10.12 35.38 2.04
N LYS A 167 11.21 34.72 2.43
CA LYS A 167 11.79 33.62 1.63
C LYS A 167 10.83 32.48 1.40
N TYR A 168 9.79 32.34 2.24
CA TYR A 168 8.77 31.30 2.13
C TYR A 168 7.50 31.76 1.41
N HIS A 169 7.40 33.06 1.02
CA HIS A 169 6.16 33.55 0.40
C HIS A 169 5.83 32.73 -0.86
N ASP A 170 6.76 32.61 -1.79
CA ASP A 170 6.58 31.88 -3.04
C ASP A 170 6.60 30.33 -2.89
N TRP A 171 6.69 29.83 -1.66
CA TRP A 171 6.50 28.41 -1.37
C TRP A 171 5.02 28.01 -1.42
N TYR A 172 4.12 28.99 -1.37
CA TYR A 172 2.68 28.84 -1.46
C TYR A 172 2.13 29.66 -2.63
N ILE A 173 0.87 29.43 -2.97
CA ILE A 173 0.23 30.08 -4.10
C ILE A 173 -0.72 31.16 -3.56
N TRP A 174 -0.46 32.43 -3.94
CA TRP A 174 -1.19 33.58 -3.45
C TRP A 174 -1.89 34.36 -4.56
N SER A 175 -2.98 35.05 -4.23
CA SER A 175 -3.67 36.01 -5.08
C SER A 175 -4.10 37.24 -4.28
N ASP A 176 -3.90 38.46 -4.84
CA ASP A 176 -4.37 39.70 -4.21
C ASP A 176 -5.91 39.86 -4.32
N LYS A 177 -6.57 39.09 -5.20
CA LYS A 177 -8.01 39.11 -5.41
C LYS A 177 -8.56 37.70 -5.42
N LEU A 178 -9.78 37.52 -4.93
CA LEU A 178 -10.45 36.23 -5.02
C LEU A 178 -10.61 35.82 -6.50
N PRO A 179 -10.02 34.69 -6.94
CA PRO A 179 -10.17 34.18 -8.30
C PRO A 179 -11.64 33.84 -8.61
N LYS A 180 -12.06 34.03 -9.87
CA LYS A 180 -13.45 33.79 -10.29
C LYS A 180 -13.88 32.33 -10.13
N ASP A 181 -12.94 31.41 -10.27
CA ASP A 181 -13.09 29.95 -10.20
C ASP A 181 -12.71 29.37 -8.82
N TYR A 182 -12.80 30.18 -7.77
CA TYR A 182 -12.41 29.82 -6.40
C TYR A 182 -13.12 28.58 -5.82
N LYS A 183 -14.16 28.08 -6.48
CA LYS A 183 -14.88 26.84 -6.10
C LYS A 183 -14.60 25.67 -7.05
N VAL A 184 -13.81 25.86 -8.10
CA VAL A 184 -13.54 24.81 -9.09
C VAL A 184 -12.46 23.86 -8.57
N GLY A 185 -12.73 22.56 -8.63
CA GLY A 185 -11.76 21.53 -8.25
C GLY A 185 -11.79 21.12 -6.78
N MET A 186 -12.85 21.42 -6.03
CA MET A 186 -13.06 20.90 -4.69
C MET A 186 -13.04 19.36 -4.67
N VAL A 187 -12.35 18.78 -3.69
CA VAL A 187 -12.20 17.33 -3.54
C VAL A 187 -13.28 16.75 -2.61
N PHE A 188 -13.75 17.54 -1.65
CA PHE A 188 -14.68 17.10 -0.60
C PHE A 188 -16.03 17.84 -0.68
N PRO A 189 -16.92 17.48 -1.65
CA PRO A 189 -18.25 18.07 -1.75
C PRO A 189 -19.02 17.96 -0.43
N GLY A 190 -19.68 19.07 -0.04
CA GLY A 190 -20.45 19.15 1.21
C GLY A 190 -19.64 19.45 2.47
N TYR A 191 -18.31 19.40 2.41
CA TYR A 191 -17.40 19.69 3.53
C TYR A 191 -16.41 20.80 3.22
N GLN A 192 -16.13 21.02 1.96
CA GLN A 192 -15.25 22.07 1.45
C GLN A 192 -16.09 23.17 0.78
N GLU A 193 -15.80 24.43 1.07
CA GLU A 193 -16.57 25.58 0.54
C GLU A 193 -15.90 26.22 -0.68
N ALA A 194 -14.57 26.15 -0.75
CA ALA A 194 -13.76 26.78 -1.79
C ALA A 194 -12.38 26.09 -1.87
N VAL A 195 -11.58 26.49 -2.86
CA VAL A 195 -10.16 26.13 -3.01
C VAL A 195 -9.24 27.35 -2.84
N TRP A 196 -9.81 28.49 -2.42
CA TRP A 196 -9.09 29.72 -2.05
C TRP A 196 -9.69 30.31 -0.78
N SER A 197 -8.84 30.66 0.17
CA SER A 197 -9.25 31.28 1.43
C SER A 197 -8.47 32.57 1.68
N MET A 198 -9.16 33.57 2.26
CA MET A 198 -8.54 34.83 2.67
C MET A 198 -7.67 34.59 3.91
N ASP A 199 -6.44 35.00 3.83
CA ASP A 199 -5.56 35.10 4.98
C ASP A 199 -5.58 36.52 5.58
N SER A 200 -6.01 36.65 6.82
CA SER A 200 -6.17 37.93 7.49
C SER A 200 -4.85 38.64 7.82
N VAL A 201 -3.72 37.92 7.86
CA VAL A 201 -2.41 38.49 8.17
C VAL A 201 -1.77 39.10 6.95
N SER A 202 -1.75 38.36 5.82
CA SER A 202 -1.19 38.83 4.56
C SER A 202 -2.12 39.77 3.79
N GLY A 203 -3.43 39.69 4.03
CA GLY A 203 -4.45 40.36 3.22
C GLY A 203 -4.61 39.77 1.82
N GLN A 204 -4.10 38.58 1.57
CA GLN A 204 -4.16 37.88 0.30
C GLN A 204 -4.97 36.60 0.43
N TYR A 205 -5.41 36.07 -0.71
CA TYR A 205 -5.99 34.72 -0.81
C TYR A 205 -4.88 33.72 -1.08
N TYR A 206 -4.90 32.57 -0.36
CA TYR A 206 -4.01 31.42 -0.62
C TYR A 206 -4.79 30.26 -1.21
N TYR A 207 -4.13 29.49 -2.05
CA TYR A 207 -4.69 28.31 -2.68
C TYR A 207 -4.58 27.09 -1.76
N HIS A 208 -5.63 26.27 -1.73
CA HIS A 208 -5.66 24.97 -1.06
C HIS A 208 -6.56 24.02 -1.84
N ARG A 209 -6.03 22.90 -2.31
CA ARG A 209 -6.82 21.89 -3.02
C ARG A 209 -7.82 21.18 -2.11
N PHE A 210 -7.42 20.95 -0.85
CA PHE A 210 -8.18 20.28 0.20
C PHE A 210 -8.82 21.28 1.15
N TYR A 211 -8.75 21.05 2.45
CA TYR A 211 -9.34 21.96 3.44
C TYR A 211 -8.60 23.30 3.53
N GLN A 212 -9.31 24.32 4.01
CA GLN A 212 -8.73 25.65 4.17
C GLN A 212 -7.51 25.71 5.10
N PHE A 213 -7.34 24.74 5.99
CA PHE A 213 -6.19 24.67 6.88
C PHE A 213 -4.99 23.91 6.26
N GLN A 214 -5.07 23.55 4.96
CA GLN A 214 -4.05 22.81 4.21
C GLN A 214 -3.58 23.59 2.97
N PRO A 215 -2.85 24.72 3.13
CA PRO A 215 -2.33 25.51 2.01
C PRO A 215 -1.38 24.69 1.15
N ASP A 216 -1.61 24.70 -0.16
CA ASP A 216 -0.84 23.94 -1.15
C ASP A 216 0.57 24.52 -1.35
N LEU A 217 1.55 23.63 -1.46
CA LEU A 217 2.94 23.98 -1.80
C LEU A 217 3.08 24.26 -3.30
N ASN A 218 3.89 25.25 -3.64
CA ASN A 218 4.15 25.69 -5.00
C ASN A 218 5.33 24.94 -5.63
N TYR A 219 5.06 23.85 -6.32
CA TYR A 219 6.11 23.05 -7.00
C TYR A 219 6.69 23.72 -8.26
N ALA A 220 6.19 24.86 -8.70
CA ALA A 220 6.89 25.70 -9.68
C ALA A 220 8.14 26.38 -9.05
N ASN A 221 8.23 26.45 -7.73
CA ASN A 221 9.39 26.96 -7.01
C ASN A 221 10.42 25.82 -6.79
N PRO A 222 11.65 25.91 -7.34
CA PRO A 222 12.66 24.86 -7.20
C PRO A 222 13.13 24.64 -5.76
N GLU A 223 12.96 25.62 -4.85
CA GLU A 223 13.28 25.43 -3.43
C GLU A 223 12.32 24.43 -2.77
N VAL A 224 11.04 24.45 -3.15
CA VAL A 224 10.03 23.49 -2.66
C VAL A 224 10.39 22.07 -3.13
N VAL A 225 10.79 21.92 -4.40
CA VAL A 225 11.25 20.62 -4.93
C VAL A 225 12.47 20.11 -4.16
N ARG A 226 13.46 20.99 -3.90
CA ARG A 226 14.64 20.61 -3.11
C ARG A 226 14.30 20.23 -1.68
N GLU A 227 13.33 20.92 -1.09
CA GLU A 227 12.89 20.60 0.27
C GLU A 227 12.17 19.25 0.34
N ALA A 228 11.31 18.93 -0.62
CA ALA A 228 10.70 17.60 -0.75
C ALA A 228 11.77 16.49 -0.82
N GLN A 229 12.83 16.71 -1.59
CA GLN A 229 13.98 15.78 -1.65
C GLN A 229 14.69 15.66 -0.29
N LYS A 230 14.87 16.75 0.46
CA LYS A 230 15.47 16.68 1.81
C LYS A 230 14.61 15.91 2.80
N ILE A 231 13.28 16.08 2.76
CA ILE A 231 12.33 15.31 3.58
C ILE A 231 12.48 13.82 3.28
N ILE A 232 12.48 13.43 2.01
CA ILE A 232 12.70 12.05 1.57
C ILE A 232 14.05 11.52 2.10
N GLY A 233 15.13 12.28 1.89
CA GLY A 233 16.48 11.91 2.36
C GLY A 233 16.56 11.75 3.87
N PHE A 234 15.91 12.63 4.63
CA PHE A 234 15.87 12.56 6.09
C PHE A 234 15.24 11.24 6.58
N TRP A 235 14.05 10.90 6.09
CA TRP A 235 13.34 9.69 6.52
C TRP A 235 13.99 8.40 6.01
N LEU A 236 14.62 8.41 4.83
CA LEU A 236 15.44 7.26 4.38
C LEU A 236 16.61 7.00 5.33
N ASN A 237 17.25 8.05 5.85
CA ASN A 237 18.30 7.92 6.86
C ASN A 237 17.79 7.37 8.20
N GLN A 238 16.50 7.52 8.50
CA GLN A 238 15.84 6.90 9.65
C GLN A 238 15.44 5.43 9.41
N GLY A 239 15.78 4.86 8.25
CA GLY A 239 15.56 3.44 7.94
C GLY A 239 14.28 3.10 7.19
N ILE A 240 13.47 4.09 6.79
CA ILE A 240 12.26 3.88 5.97
C ILE A 240 12.62 3.14 4.68
N SER A 241 11.75 2.22 4.27
CA SER A 241 11.93 1.39 3.06
C SER A 241 11.11 1.89 1.87
N GLY A 242 10.22 2.84 2.07
CA GLY A 242 9.39 3.39 1.01
C GLY A 242 8.47 4.50 1.51
N PHE A 243 7.80 5.13 0.55
CA PHE A 243 6.85 6.21 0.79
C PHE A 243 5.54 5.91 0.07
N ARG A 244 4.43 6.11 0.76
CA ARG A 244 3.16 6.31 0.08
C ARG A 244 3.03 7.80 -0.21
N LEU A 245 3.16 8.18 -1.48
CA LEU A 245 3.04 9.56 -1.93
C LEU A 245 1.57 9.93 -2.00
N ASP A 246 1.15 10.80 -1.10
CA ASP A 246 -0.22 11.31 -0.99
C ASP A 246 -0.58 12.19 -2.18
N ALA A 247 -1.82 12.11 -2.66
CA ALA A 247 -2.44 13.07 -3.58
C ALA A 247 -1.61 13.39 -4.85
N VAL A 248 -0.98 12.39 -5.45
CA VAL A 248 -0.01 12.55 -6.56
C VAL A 248 -0.51 13.45 -7.70
N PRO A 249 -1.75 13.34 -8.21
CA PRO A 249 -2.21 14.19 -9.31
C PRO A 249 -2.14 15.69 -9.00
N PHE A 250 -2.30 16.07 -7.73
CA PHE A 250 -2.28 17.47 -7.30
C PHE A 250 -0.86 17.98 -7.04
N ILE A 251 0.09 17.11 -6.66
CA ILE A 251 1.51 17.50 -6.53
C ILE A 251 2.09 17.88 -7.88
N ILE A 252 1.80 17.10 -8.92
CA ILE A 252 2.37 17.29 -10.26
C ILE A 252 1.62 18.32 -11.11
N GLU A 253 0.56 18.92 -10.60
CA GLU A 253 -0.13 20.05 -11.22
C GLU A 253 0.75 21.31 -11.11
N ILE A 254 1.46 21.68 -12.21
CA ILE A 254 2.45 22.77 -12.22
C ILE A 254 2.23 23.65 -13.45
N PRO A 255 1.94 24.94 -13.28
CA PRO A 255 1.61 25.60 -12.01
C PRO A 255 0.26 25.16 -11.45
N LYS A 256 0.17 25.13 -10.13
CA LYS A 256 -1.11 24.89 -9.46
C LYS A 256 -2.04 26.09 -9.60
N GLY A 257 -3.32 25.80 -9.59
CA GLY A 257 -4.35 26.83 -9.63
C GLY A 257 -5.70 26.25 -10.00
N PRO A 258 -6.76 27.05 -9.89
CA PRO A 258 -8.07 26.64 -10.33
C PRO A 258 -8.08 26.53 -11.85
N GLY A 259 -8.77 25.53 -12.35
CA GLY A 259 -8.95 25.30 -13.78
C GLY A 259 -9.33 23.85 -14.09
N ASN A 260 -10.00 23.68 -15.22
CA ASN A 260 -10.49 22.36 -15.63
C ASN A 260 -9.46 21.53 -16.43
N ASN A 261 -8.25 22.07 -16.66
CA ASN A 261 -7.25 21.41 -17.49
C ASN A 261 -5.83 21.75 -17.00
N PRO A 262 -5.42 21.24 -15.83
CA PRO A 262 -4.10 21.50 -15.29
C PRO A 262 -3.00 20.90 -16.17
N LYS A 263 -1.85 21.57 -16.23
CA LYS A 263 -0.65 21.01 -16.83
C LYS A 263 0.00 20.09 -15.78
N LEU A 264 0.17 18.80 -16.11
CA LEU A 264 0.78 17.81 -15.24
C LEU A 264 2.26 17.61 -15.59
N ASP A 265 3.14 17.75 -14.62
CA ASP A 265 4.58 17.53 -14.76
C ASP A 265 4.98 16.15 -14.21
N TYR A 266 4.83 15.12 -15.03
CA TYR A 266 5.22 13.76 -14.67
C TYR A 266 6.74 13.58 -14.45
N LYS A 267 7.56 14.53 -14.96
CA LYS A 267 9.01 14.49 -14.71
C LYS A 267 9.34 14.58 -13.23
N PHE A 268 8.53 15.29 -12.46
CA PHE A 268 8.67 15.35 -11.00
C PHE A 268 8.71 13.95 -10.37
N LEU A 269 7.86 13.03 -10.82
CA LEU A 269 7.81 11.66 -10.30
C LEU A 269 9.10 10.88 -10.59
N THR A 270 9.64 11.06 -11.78
CA THR A 270 10.94 10.48 -12.15
C THR A 270 12.06 11.05 -11.29
N ASP A 271 12.10 12.37 -11.11
CA ASP A 271 13.15 13.06 -10.36
C ASP A 271 13.17 12.65 -8.87
N ILE A 272 12.01 12.57 -8.20
CA ILE A 272 11.94 12.15 -6.80
C ILE A 272 12.27 10.66 -6.63
N ARG A 273 11.85 9.81 -7.57
CA ARG A 273 12.23 8.39 -7.56
C ARG A 273 13.74 8.23 -7.71
N GLN A 274 14.36 8.86 -8.71
CA GLN A 274 15.81 8.80 -8.91
C GLN A 274 16.57 9.31 -7.69
N PHE A 275 16.11 10.42 -7.09
CA PHE A 275 16.68 10.92 -5.85
C PHE A 275 16.59 9.89 -4.71
N ALA A 276 15.41 9.33 -4.48
CA ALA A 276 15.21 8.33 -3.44
C ALA A 276 16.08 7.08 -3.66
N GLN A 277 16.12 6.55 -4.89
CA GLN A 277 16.93 5.39 -5.25
C GLN A 277 18.44 5.65 -5.18
N SER A 278 18.88 6.90 -5.39
CA SER A 278 20.30 7.27 -5.18
C SER A 278 20.71 7.19 -3.69
N ARG A 279 19.77 7.21 -2.77
CA ARG A 279 19.99 7.09 -1.32
C ARG A 279 19.79 5.66 -0.83
N LYS A 280 18.79 4.95 -1.36
CA LYS A 280 18.46 3.57 -1.00
C LYS A 280 17.94 2.85 -2.24
N ALA A 281 18.72 1.94 -2.80
CA ALA A 281 18.46 1.31 -4.10
C ALA A 281 17.12 0.55 -4.17
N ASP A 282 16.70 -0.06 -3.06
CA ASP A 282 15.47 -0.85 -2.92
C ASP A 282 14.26 -0.06 -2.38
N VAL A 283 14.36 1.29 -2.34
CA VAL A 283 13.24 2.15 -1.91
C VAL A 283 12.09 2.07 -2.90
N VAL A 284 10.87 2.08 -2.39
CA VAL A 284 9.65 2.12 -3.21
C VAL A 284 8.87 3.42 -2.99
N ILE A 285 8.27 3.93 -4.07
CA ILE A 285 7.27 4.99 -4.02
C ILE A 285 5.95 4.40 -4.50
N LEU A 286 4.96 4.38 -3.61
CA LEU A 286 3.60 3.96 -3.85
C LEU A 286 2.72 5.22 -3.99
N GLY A 287 2.25 5.52 -5.19
CA GLY A 287 1.45 6.72 -5.46
C GLY A 287 -0.04 6.51 -5.21
N GLU A 288 -0.64 7.52 -4.61
CA GLU A 288 -2.10 7.66 -4.60
C GLU A 288 -2.55 8.48 -5.79
N ALA A 289 -3.08 7.80 -6.80
CA ALA A 289 -3.62 8.42 -8.00
C ALA A 289 -4.86 7.64 -8.48
N ASN A 290 -6.04 8.22 -8.31
CA ASN A 290 -7.28 7.69 -8.86
C ASN A 290 -7.49 8.20 -10.28
N VAL A 291 -6.86 7.52 -11.24
CA VAL A 291 -6.84 7.91 -12.67
C VAL A 291 -7.48 6.83 -13.54
N VAL A 292 -7.75 7.17 -14.78
CA VAL A 292 -8.26 6.24 -15.78
C VAL A 292 -7.12 5.39 -16.36
N PRO A 293 -7.39 4.18 -16.90
CA PRO A 293 -6.33 3.28 -17.38
C PRO A 293 -5.39 3.91 -18.42
N GLU A 294 -5.88 4.79 -19.27
CA GLU A 294 -5.11 5.47 -20.31
C GLU A 294 -4.01 6.39 -19.76
N GLU A 295 -4.16 6.84 -18.51
CA GLU A 295 -3.19 7.71 -17.83
C GLU A 295 -2.14 6.95 -17.04
N ASN A 296 -2.35 5.67 -16.75
CA ASN A 296 -1.47 4.88 -15.86
C ASN A 296 0.00 4.94 -16.26
N LEU A 297 0.30 4.81 -17.55
CA LEU A 297 1.68 4.84 -18.06
C LEU A 297 2.35 6.21 -17.92
N ASN A 298 1.60 7.28 -17.71
CA ASN A 298 2.18 8.59 -17.43
C ASN A 298 2.77 8.63 -16.02
N TYR A 299 2.13 7.95 -15.06
CA TYR A 299 2.59 7.88 -13.67
C TYR A 299 3.71 6.86 -13.48
N PHE A 300 3.56 5.67 -14.06
CA PHE A 300 4.63 4.65 -14.03
C PHE A 300 5.84 5.02 -14.87
N GLY A 301 5.67 5.90 -15.89
CA GLY A 301 6.61 6.10 -16.97
C GLY A 301 6.52 4.96 -18.00
N LYS A 302 6.64 5.25 -19.28
CA LYS A 302 6.49 4.26 -20.36
C LYS A 302 7.55 3.15 -20.30
N GLY A 303 8.75 3.46 -19.81
CA GLY A 303 9.85 2.51 -19.55
C GLY A 303 9.96 2.12 -18.07
N GLY A 304 9.01 2.53 -17.23
CA GLY A 304 9.05 2.27 -15.80
C GLY A 304 9.92 3.27 -15.02
N GLU A 305 10.19 4.46 -15.57
CA GLU A 305 11.01 5.51 -14.95
C GLU A 305 10.26 6.38 -13.92
N GLY A 306 8.93 6.34 -13.92
CA GLY A 306 8.08 7.02 -12.94
C GLY A 306 8.03 6.32 -11.59
N ILE A 307 6.94 6.43 -10.84
CA ILE A 307 6.78 5.74 -9.55
C ILE A 307 6.65 4.22 -9.73
N GLN A 308 7.12 3.44 -8.75
CA GLN A 308 7.12 1.98 -8.86
C GLN A 308 5.75 1.37 -8.63
N MET A 309 4.95 1.94 -7.74
CA MET A 309 3.65 1.38 -7.39
C MET A 309 2.54 2.44 -7.43
N MET A 310 1.34 1.99 -7.75
CA MET A 310 0.12 2.79 -7.60
C MET A 310 -0.99 1.94 -6.99
N PHE A 311 -1.85 2.57 -6.20
CA PHE A 311 -3.12 1.94 -5.83
C PHE A 311 -4.01 1.77 -7.05
N ASN A 312 -4.56 0.57 -7.23
CA ASN A 312 -5.50 0.32 -8.32
C ASN A 312 -6.94 0.69 -7.92
N PHE A 313 -7.22 1.98 -7.83
CA PHE A 313 -8.56 2.50 -7.53
C PHE A 313 -9.58 2.10 -8.60
N TYR A 314 -9.15 2.03 -9.85
CA TYR A 314 -10.04 1.67 -10.95
C TYR A 314 -10.59 0.24 -10.78
N VAL A 315 -9.73 -0.72 -10.57
CA VAL A 315 -10.13 -2.12 -10.29
C VAL A 315 -10.93 -2.21 -8.99
N ASN A 316 -10.55 -1.48 -7.94
CA ASN A 316 -11.25 -1.47 -6.65
C ASN A 316 -12.73 -1.08 -6.80
N GLN A 317 -13.03 -0.02 -7.54
CA GLN A 317 -14.40 0.44 -7.73
C GLN A 317 -15.28 -0.59 -8.47
N PHE A 318 -14.75 -1.20 -9.52
CA PHE A 318 -15.46 -2.25 -10.25
C PHE A 318 -15.56 -3.56 -9.46
N LEU A 319 -14.60 -3.85 -8.56
CA LEU A 319 -14.70 -4.95 -7.60
C LEU A 319 -15.89 -4.73 -6.65
N PHE A 320 -16.02 -3.53 -6.06
CA PHE A 320 -17.17 -3.21 -5.21
C PHE A 320 -18.49 -3.26 -5.97
N TYR A 321 -18.50 -2.84 -7.24
CA TYR A 321 -19.67 -3.00 -8.09
C TYR A 321 -20.03 -4.48 -8.32
N ALA A 322 -19.03 -5.33 -8.59
CA ALA A 322 -19.25 -6.76 -8.75
C ALA A 322 -19.74 -7.44 -7.46
N LEU A 323 -19.16 -7.09 -6.30
CA LEU A 323 -19.59 -7.61 -4.99
C LEU A 323 -21.03 -7.16 -4.63
N ALA A 324 -21.45 -5.96 -5.06
CA ALA A 324 -22.78 -5.45 -4.79
C ALA A 324 -23.86 -6.04 -5.71
N SER A 325 -23.55 -6.16 -7.00
CA SER A 325 -24.51 -6.45 -8.07
C SER A 325 -24.44 -7.87 -8.62
N GLY A 326 -23.36 -8.62 -8.35
CA GLY A 326 -23.05 -9.91 -8.99
C GLY A 326 -22.59 -9.80 -10.45
N LYS A 327 -22.52 -8.58 -11.04
CA LYS A 327 -22.17 -8.38 -12.45
C LYS A 327 -20.66 -8.31 -12.65
N LEU A 328 -20.04 -9.40 -13.12
CA LEU A 328 -18.58 -9.53 -13.23
C LEU A 328 -17.95 -8.85 -14.44
N GLU A 329 -18.67 -8.68 -15.55
CA GLU A 329 -18.06 -8.22 -16.80
C GLU A 329 -17.36 -6.87 -16.70
N PRO A 330 -17.91 -5.83 -15.99
CA PRO A 330 -17.18 -4.58 -15.79
C PRO A 330 -15.88 -4.75 -14.97
N PHE A 331 -15.87 -5.68 -14.01
CA PHE A 331 -14.69 -5.97 -13.20
C PHE A 331 -13.62 -6.74 -14.00
N LYS A 332 -14.01 -7.76 -14.79
CA LYS A 332 -13.11 -8.46 -15.72
C LYS A 332 -12.48 -7.48 -16.72
N LYS A 333 -13.29 -6.56 -17.26
CA LYS A 333 -12.83 -5.51 -18.17
C LYS A 333 -11.80 -4.61 -17.50
N ALA A 334 -12.07 -4.15 -16.27
CA ALA A 334 -11.13 -3.30 -15.50
C ALA A 334 -9.79 -4.00 -15.25
N LEU A 335 -9.78 -5.31 -14.97
CA LEU A 335 -8.56 -6.09 -14.84
C LEU A 335 -7.75 -6.09 -16.15
N VAL A 336 -8.40 -6.32 -17.30
CA VAL A 336 -7.73 -6.33 -18.61
C VAL A 336 -7.21 -4.95 -19.00
N GLU A 337 -7.97 -3.87 -18.75
CA GLU A 337 -7.58 -2.49 -19.05
C GLU A 337 -6.38 -2.00 -18.23
N THR A 338 -6.18 -2.57 -17.04
CA THR A 338 -5.04 -2.21 -16.17
C THR A 338 -3.90 -3.24 -16.20
N GLN A 339 -3.95 -4.24 -17.09
CA GLN A 339 -2.98 -5.33 -17.14
C GLN A 339 -1.59 -4.88 -17.58
N ILE A 340 -1.52 -3.95 -18.54
CA ILE A 340 -0.24 -3.55 -19.15
C ILE A 340 0.41 -2.45 -18.31
N ILE A 341 1.46 -2.82 -17.59
CA ILE A 341 2.34 -1.93 -16.84
C ILE A 341 3.80 -2.29 -17.10
N PRO A 342 4.77 -1.38 -16.89
CA PRO A 342 6.20 -1.70 -17.02
C PRO A 342 6.64 -2.80 -16.06
N ASP A 343 7.64 -3.61 -16.46
CA ASP A 343 8.12 -4.76 -15.66
C ASP A 343 8.57 -4.39 -14.24
N ALA A 344 9.14 -3.21 -14.05
CA ALA A 344 9.55 -2.70 -12.75
C ALA A 344 8.41 -2.04 -11.96
N SER A 345 7.19 -2.04 -12.47
CA SER A 345 6.03 -1.44 -11.82
C SER A 345 5.11 -2.49 -11.21
N GLN A 346 4.24 -2.06 -10.27
CA GLN A 346 3.28 -2.95 -9.65
C GLN A 346 2.03 -2.22 -9.19
N TRP A 347 0.89 -2.89 -9.32
CA TRP A 347 -0.35 -2.48 -8.69
C TRP A 347 -0.41 -2.85 -7.21
N ALA A 348 -0.89 -1.93 -6.37
CA ALA A 348 -1.30 -2.20 -5.00
C ALA A 348 -2.83 -2.31 -4.95
N HIS A 349 -3.33 -3.52 -4.74
CA HIS A 349 -4.76 -3.79 -4.58
C HIS A 349 -5.17 -3.72 -3.12
N PHE A 350 -6.36 -3.22 -2.86
CA PHE A 350 -6.92 -3.09 -1.52
C PHE A 350 -8.45 -3.26 -1.57
N LEU A 351 -9.05 -3.65 -0.46
CA LEU A 351 -10.50 -3.58 -0.28
C LEU A 351 -10.86 -2.29 0.44
N ARG A 352 -10.19 -2.04 1.55
CA ARG A 352 -10.34 -0.84 2.36
C ARG A 352 -8.96 -0.25 2.70
N ASN A 353 -8.94 1.05 2.92
CA ASN A 353 -7.86 1.79 3.55
C ASN A 353 -8.46 2.69 4.64
N HIS A 354 -7.76 3.74 5.06
CA HIS A 354 -8.19 4.71 6.06
C HIS A 354 -9.23 5.72 5.54
N ASP A 355 -9.45 5.79 4.22
CA ASP A 355 -10.39 6.70 3.57
C ASP A 355 -11.72 6.02 3.21
N GLU A 356 -12.62 6.73 2.56
CA GLU A 356 -13.84 6.18 1.99
C GLU A 356 -13.54 5.17 0.87
N VAL A 357 -14.46 4.27 0.58
CA VAL A 357 -14.47 3.54 -0.70
C VAL A 357 -14.89 4.53 -1.77
N ASP A 358 -13.95 4.99 -2.58
CA ASP A 358 -14.25 5.91 -3.69
C ASP A 358 -14.92 5.15 -4.85
N LEU A 359 -16.07 5.64 -5.30
CA LEU A 359 -16.88 5.11 -6.40
C LEU A 359 -17.01 6.11 -7.55
N GLY A 360 -16.15 7.13 -7.59
CA GLY A 360 -16.26 8.26 -8.50
C GLY A 360 -16.07 7.92 -9.99
N ARG A 361 -15.44 6.77 -10.32
CA ARG A 361 -15.27 6.30 -11.70
C ARG A 361 -16.45 5.44 -12.20
N LEU A 362 -17.30 4.98 -11.29
CA LEU A 362 -18.52 4.27 -11.67
C LEU A 362 -19.53 5.25 -12.28
N THR A 363 -20.33 4.77 -13.22
CA THR A 363 -21.51 5.53 -13.67
C THR A 363 -22.46 5.74 -12.50
N GLU A 364 -23.30 6.78 -12.57
CA GLU A 364 -24.27 7.08 -11.51
C GLU A 364 -25.16 5.85 -11.18
N LYS A 365 -25.62 5.14 -12.22
CA LYS A 365 -26.40 3.91 -12.04
C LYS A 365 -25.62 2.84 -11.26
N GLN A 366 -24.37 2.57 -11.64
CA GLN A 366 -23.53 1.56 -10.95
C GLN A 366 -23.24 2.00 -9.51
N ARG A 367 -22.93 3.27 -9.29
CA ARG A 367 -22.69 3.82 -7.96
C ARG A 367 -23.92 3.70 -7.06
N ASN A 368 -25.10 3.96 -7.58
CA ASN A 368 -26.34 3.82 -6.84
C ASN A 368 -26.61 2.35 -6.48
N GLU A 369 -26.35 1.39 -7.37
CA GLU A 369 -26.46 -0.05 -7.06
C GLU A 369 -25.50 -0.43 -5.88
N VAL A 370 -24.29 0.15 -5.84
CA VAL A 370 -23.34 -0.06 -4.71
C VAL A 370 -23.84 0.60 -3.43
N PHE A 371 -24.36 1.82 -3.51
CA PHE A 371 -24.94 2.52 -2.35
C PHE A 371 -26.13 1.76 -1.75
N GLU A 372 -27.06 1.31 -2.59
CA GLU A 372 -28.21 0.53 -2.13
C GLU A 372 -27.79 -0.73 -1.36
N LYS A 373 -26.67 -1.37 -1.75
CA LYS A 373 -26.19 -2.59 -1.11
C LYS A 373 -25.32 -2.35 0.12
N PHE A 374 -24.37 -1.42 0.04
CA PHE A 374 -23.30 -1.28 1.03
C PHE A 374 -23.36 0.00 1.87
N GLY A 375 -24.12 0.98 1.44
CA GLY A 375 -24.27 2.27 2.11
C GLY A 375 -25.67 2.87 1.87
N PRO A 376 -26.78 2.14 2.20
CA PRO A 376 -28.13 2.59 1.89
C PRO A 376 -28.52 3.89 2.61
N ASP A 377 -28.02 4.11 3.82
CA ASP A 377 -28.28 5.33 4.57
C ASP A 377 -27.29 6.44 4.18
N LYS A 378 -27.76 7.68 4.11
CA LYS A 378 -26.90 8.83 3.81
C LYS A 378 -25.72 8.98 4.77
N ASN A 379 -25.92 8.62 6.05
CA ASN A 379 -24.86 8.60 7.05
C ASN A 379 -23.74 7.59 6.76
N MET A 380 -23.95 6.62 5.88
CA MET A 380 -22.94 5.66 5.42
C MET A 380 -22.15 6.16 4.22
N GLN A 381 -22.63 7.23 3.57
CA GLN A 381 -22.06 7.82 2.36
C GLN A 381 -21.20 9.04 2.70
N LEU A 382 -20.25 9.37 1.81
CA LEU A 382 -19.35 10.50 1.98
C LEU A 382 -18.99 11.10 0.61
N TYR A 383 -18.91 12.44 0.53
CA TYR A 383 -18.45 13.20 -0.64
C TYR A 383 -19.22 12.89 -1.94
N ASP A 384 -20.49 12.52 -1.87
CA ASP A 384 -21.38 12.15 -2.99
C ASP A 384 -20.87 10.97 -3.86
N ARG A 385 -19.73 10.39 -3.52
CA ARG A 385 -19.10 9.30 -4.29
C ARG A 385 -18.55 8.16 -3.45
N GLY A 386 -18.52 8.28 -2.14
CA GLY A 386 -17.81 7.34 -1.27
C GLY A 386 -18.66 6.68 -0.20
N ILE A 387 -18.16 5.59 0.36
CA ILE A 387 -18.74 4.85 1.49
C ILE A 387 -17.75 4.84 2.65
N ARG A 388 -18.20 5.28 3.83
CA ARG A 388 -17.40 5.33 5.06
C ARG A 388 -17.67 4.16 6.01
N ARG A 389 -17.64 2.94 5.47
CA ARG A 389 -17.89 1.69 6.19
C ARG A 389 -16.71 0.74 6.12
N ARG A 390 -16.54 -0.14 7.10
CA ARG A 390 -15.59 -1.26 7.02
C ARG A 390 -16.16 -2.42 6.21
N LEU A 391 -15.28 -3.29 5.71
CA LEU A 391 -15.67 -4.39 4.82
C LEU A 391 -16.68 -5.33 5.48
N SER A 392 -16.43 -5.80 6.70
CA SER A 392 -17.29 -6.75 7.42
C SER A 392 -18.71 -6.24 7.58
N THR A 393 -18.87 -4.94 7.90
CA THR A 393 -20.19 -4.31 8.01
C THR A 393 -20.89 -4.16 6.68
N MET A 394 -20.17 -3.82 5.61
CA MET A 394 -20.72 -3.76 4.24
C MET A 394 -21.21 -5.13 3.77
N LEU A 395 -20.50 -6.19 4.12
CA LEU A 395 -20.84 -7.56 3.74
C LEU A 395 -21.80 -8.25 4.73
N GLY A 396 -22.45 -7.48 5.62
CA GLY A 396 -23.45 -8.01 6.57
C GLY A 396 -22.88 -9.00 7.57
N ASN A 397 -21.57 -8.94 7.85
CA ASN A 397 -20.84 -9.89 8.70
C ASN A 397 -20.96 -11.37 8.22
N ASP A 398 -21.34 -11.58 6.96
CA ASP A 398 -21.38 -12.92 6.36
C ASP A 398 -19.96 -13.43 6.13
N ARG A 399 -19.57 -14.41 6.91
CA ARG A 399 -18.25 -15.04 6.88
C ARG A 399 -17.82 -15.50 5.49
N LYS A 400 -18.70 -16.11 4.71
CA LYS A 400 -18.40 -16.63 3.36
C LYS A 400 -18.12 -15.47 2.39
N HIS A 401 -18.92 -14.43 2.48
CA HIS A 401 -18.77 -13.26 1.62
C HIS A 401 -17.49 -12.47 1.97
N ILE A 402 -17.15 -12.39 3.26
CA ILE A 402 -15.88 -11.80 3.74
C ILE A 402 -14.69 -12.63 3.22
N GLU A 403 -14.73 -13.95 3.33
CA GLU A 403 -13.68 -14.83 2.82
C GLU A 403 -13.50 -14.73 1.31
N LEU A 404 -14.60 -14.66 0.55
CA LEU A 404 -14.56 -14.40 -0.89
C LEU A 404 -13.80 -13.10 -1.20
N ALA A 405 -14.16 -12.00 -0.52
CA ALA A 405 -13.57 -10.70 -0.75
C ALA A 405 -12.05 -10.69 -0.44
N TYR A 406 -11.62 -11.33 0.66
CA TYR A 406 -10.19 -11.45 0.96
C TYR A 406 -9.46 -12.44 0.05
N SER A 407 -10.10 -13.56 -0.35
CA SER A 407 -9.53 -14.45 -1.35
C SER A 407 -9.27 -13.72 -2.67
N LEU A 408 -10.19 -12.83 -3.07
CA LEU A 408 -9.98 -11.93 -4.21
C LEU A 408 -8.79 -11.00 -3.96
N LEU A 409 -8.76 -10.26 -2.85
CA LEU A 409 -7.66 -9.33 -2.54
C LEU A 409 -6.30 -10.02 -2.63
N PHE A 410 -6.16 -11.19 -2.01
CA PHE A 410 -4.89 -11.92 -1.99
C PHE A 410 -4.57 -12.63 -3.30
N SER A 411 -5.51 -12.71 -4.23
CA SER A 411 -5.29 -13.31 -5.55
C SER A 411 -5.34 -12.32 -6.71
N LEU A 412 -5.64 -11.03 -6.49
CA LEU A 412 -5.50 -10.02 -7.54
C LEU A 412 -4.03 -9.85 -7.97
N PRO A 413 -3.79 -9.52 -9.28
CA PRO A 413 -2.45 -9.46 -9.84
C PRO A 413 -1.66 -8.26 -9.32
N GLY A 414 -0.78 -8.49 -8.36
CA GLY A 414 0.01 -7.44 -7.75
C GLY A 414 0.15 -7.58 -6.23
N THR A 415 0.42 -6.49 -5.56
CA THR A 415 0.62 -6.39 -4.12
C THR A 415 -0.71 -6.25 -3.40
N ALA A 416 -0.91 -6.99 -2.32
CA ALA A 416 -2.11 -6.89 -1.49
C ALA A 416 -1.89 -5.89 -0.33
N VAL A 417 -2.83 -4.97 -0.14
CA VAL A 417 -2.84 -4.03 0.99
C VAL A 417 -4.04 -4.32 1.88
N ILE A 418 -3.79 -4.62 3.15
CA ILE A 418 -4.81 -4.90 4.17
C ILE A 418 -4.84 -3.76 5.20
N ARG A 419 -6.01 -3.37 5.63
CA ARG A 419 -6.24 -2.39 6.69
C ARG A 419 -6.21 -3.06 8.05
N TYR A 420 -5.60 -2.43 9.08
CA TYR A 420 -5.60 -3.00 10.44
C TYR A 420 -7.02 -3.30 10.94
N GLY A 421 -7.16 -4.45 11.59
CA GLY A 421 -8.44 -4.92 12.14
C GLY A 421 -9.37 -5.58 11.12
N ASP A 422 -9.09 -5.46 9.82
CA ASP A 422 -9.86 -6.15 8.79
C ASP A 422 -9.67 -7.68 8.87
N GLU A 423 -8.48 -8.13 9.27
CA GLU A 423 -8.17 -9.54 9.52
C GLU A 423 -8.97 -10.16 10.67
N LEU A 424 -9.55 -9.32 11.53
CA LEU A 424 -10.46 -9.73 12.62
C LEU A 424 -11.93 -9.63 12.23
N GLY A 425 -12.24 -8.87 11.17
CA GLY A 425 -13.60 -8.47 10.84
C GLY A 425 -14.12 -7.33 11.74
N MET A 426 -13.26 -6.38 12.13
CA MET A 426 -13.69 -5.19 12.86
C MET A 426 -14.74 -4.41 12.08
N GLY A 427 -15.70 -3.82 12.80
CA GLY A 427 -16.74 -2.95 12.26
C GLY A 427 -16.34 -1.48 12.20
N ASP A 428 -17.30 -0.64 11.82
CA ASP A 428 -17.22 0.82 11.82
C ASP A 428 -18.10 1.43 12.92
N ASP A 429 -17.80 2.69 13.30
CA ASP A 429 -18.64 3.47 14.21
C ASP A 429 -19.18 4.73 13.51
N LEU A 430 -20.37 4.63 12.95
CA LEU A 430 -21.01 5.72 12.20
C LEU A 430 -21.43 6.93 13.07
N ARG A 431 -21.31 6.85 14.41
CA ARG A 431 -21.49 8.00 15.33
C ARG A 431 -20.33 9.00 15.18
N LEU A 432 -19.17 8.53 14.72
CA LEU A 432 -18.00 9.36 14.43
C LEU A 432 -18.15 10.06 13.08
N GLN A 433 -17.51 11.23 12.95
CA GLN A 433 -17.63 12.04 11.75
C GLN A 433 -16.75 11.50 10.60
N GLU A 434 -17.17 11.76 9.38
CA GLU A 434 -16.41 11.49 8.15
C GLU A 434 -15.70 10.13 8.18
N ARG A 435 -14.43 10.10 7.77
CA ARG A 435 -13.55 8.93 7.69
C ARG A 435 -13.15 8.37 9.06
N ILE A 436 -13.35 9.13 10.14
CA ILE A 436 -13.04 8.67 11.51
C ILE A 436 -13.84 7.41 11.87
N SER A 437 -15.02 7.22 11.28
CA SER A 437 -15.86 6.02 11.49
C SER A 437 -15.12 4.70 11.27
N VAL A 438 -14.11 4.65 10.40
CA VAL A 438 -13.32 3.45 10.06
C VAL A 438 -11.92 3.45 10.70
N ARG A 439 -11.63 4.42 11.58
CA ARG A 439 -10.32 4.63 12.23
C ARG A 439 -10.39 4.44 13.76
N THR A 440 -11.26 3.53 14.22
CA THR A 440 -11.42 3.18 15.63
C THR A 440 -10.22 2.39 16.16
N PRO A 441 -9.93 2.41 17.48
CA PRO A 441 -8.79 1.67 18.05
C PRO A 441 -8.86 0.17 17.79
N MET A 442 -7.68 -0.46 17.63
CA MET A 442 -7.53 -1.90 17.42
C MET A 442 -8.06 -2.70 18.62
N GLN A 443 -8.73 -3.82 18.35
CA GLN A 443 -9.36 -4.68 19.35
C GLN A 443 -8.44 -5.86 19.73
N TRP A 444 -7.65 -5.70 20.81
CA TRP A 444 -6.67 -6.71 21.23
C TRP A 444 -7.24 -7.78 22.13
N THR A 445 -8.07 -7.39 23.12
CA THR A 445 -8.66 -8.29 24.11
C THR A 445 -10.08 -7.90 24.45
N SER A 446 -10.77 -8.71 25.25
CA SER A 446 -12.07 -8.39 25.84
C SER A 446 -12.00 -7.49 27.07
N ASP A 447 -10.81 -7.05 27.49
CA ASP A 447 -10.61 -6.14 28.60
C ASP A 447 -11.10 -4.72 28.28
N LYS A 448 -11.17 -3.86 29.31
CA LYS A 448 -11.55 -2.45 29.16
C LYS A 448 -10.81 -1.80 27.99
N ASN A 449 -11.50 -0.97 27.24
CA ASN A 449 -10.98 -0.30 26.04
C ASN A 449 -10.36 -1.27 25.00
N ALA A 450 -10.93 -2.47 24.89
CA ALA A 450 -10.46 -3.51 23.97
C ALA A 450 -8.99 -3.96 24.19
N GLY A 451 -8.40 -3.71 25.38
CA GLY A 451 -6.98 -3.92 25.64
C GLY A 451 -6.06 -2.98 24.83
N PHE A 452 -6.62 -1.98 24.17
CA PHE A 452 -5.89 -0.96 23.42
C PHE A 452 -5.09 -0.05 24.36
N THR A 453 -5.72 0.45 25.42
CA THR A 453 -5.14 1.34 26.42
C THR A 453 -5.50 0.91 27.85
N THR A 454 -4.65 1.27 28.81
CA THR A 454 -4.90 1.17 30.25
C THR A 454 -5.55 2.44 30.82
N ALA A 455 -5.63 3.53 30.05
CA ALA A 455 -6.33 4.76 30.42
C ALA A 455 -7.81 4.52 30.71
N ASP A 456 -8.43 5.47 31.39
CA ASP A 456 -9.88 5.41 31.62
C ASP A 456 -10.68 5.49 30.33
N THR A 457 -10.22 6.28 29.36
CA THR A 457 -10.82 6.46 28.04
C THR A 457 -9.76 6.44 26.96
N ALA A 458 -10.07 5.84 25.81
CA ALA A 458 -9.25 5.95 24.61
C ALA A 458 -9.52 7.31 23.92
N PHE A 459 -8.55 7.81 23.15
CA PHE A 459 -8.68 9.07 22.38
C PHE A 459 -9.83 9.04 21.36
N ARG A 460 -10.24 7.84 20.97
CA ARG A 460 -11.45 7.53 20.17
C ARG A 460 -12.16 6.35 20.82
N PRO A 461 -13.49 6.29 20.74
CA PRO A 461 -14.21 5.15 21.28
C PRO A 461 -13.82 3.86 20.56
N VAL A 462 -13.66 2.78 21.32
CA VAL A 462 -13.62 1.43 20.80
C VAL A 462 -15.02 0.99 20.40
N ILE A 463 -15.16 0.02 19.51
CA ILE A 463 -16.48 -0.50 19.14
C ILE A 463 -16.96 -1.43 20.26
N ASP A 464 -17.91 -0.96 21.05
CA ASP A 464 -18.47 -1.61 22.25
C ASP A 464 -19.93 -2.05 22.06
N PHE A 465 -20.39 -2.20 20.84
CA PHE A 465 -21.78 -2.48 20.49
C PHE A 465 -21.93 -3.45 19.31
N GLY A 466 -23.09 -4.07 19.23
CA GLY A 466 -23.49 -4.91 18.11
C GLY A 466 -22.70 -6.21 17.99
N GLU A 467 -22.53 -6.67 16.75
CA GLU A 467 -21.80 -7.89 16.45
C GLU A 467 -20.28 -7.67 16.41
N HIS A 468 -19.85 -6.43 16.21
CA HIS A 468 -18.44 -6.04 16.14
C HIS A 468 -17.88 -5.55 17.50
N ASP A 469 -18.65 -5.71 18.59
CA ASP A 469 -18.21 -5.41 19.96
C ASP A 469 -16.86 -6.10 20.25
N TYR A 470 -15.90 -5.35 20.78
CA TYR A 470 -14.56 -5.85 21.10
C TYR A 470 -14.56 -7.05 22.05
N LYS A 471 -15.63 -7.22 22.85
CA LYS A 471 -15.78 -8.41 23.71
C LYS A 471 -16.04 -9.69 22.91
N LYS A 472 -16.52 -9.56 21.66
CA LYS A 472 -16.78 -10.66 20.74
C LYS A 472 -15.66 -10.80 19.70
N ILE A 473 -15.23 -9.67 19.13
CA ILE A 473 -14.21 -9.62 18.06
C ILE A 473 -12.94 -8.99 18.63
N ASN A 474 -11.91 -9.80 18.87
CA ASN A 474 -10.61 -9.33 19.30
C ASN A 474 -9.50 -10.35 18.98
N VAL A 475 -8.25 -9.86 18.95
CA VAL A 475 -7.07 -10.69 18.64
C VAL A 475 -6.95 -11.89 19.57
N ALA A 476 -7.08 -11.67 20.89
CA ALA A 476 -6.85 -12.73 21.89
C ALA A 476 -7.84 -13.91 21.76
N ALA A 477 -9.10 -13.61 21.45
CA ALA A 477 -10.12 -14.64 21.22
C ALA A 477 -9.84 -15.39 19.92
N GLN A 478 -9.58 -14.65 18.83
CA GLN A 478 -9.43 -15.25 17.50
C GLN A 478 -8.11 -16.02 17.34
N THR A 479 -7.04 -15.65 18.05
CA THR A 479 -5.77 -16.42 18.04
C THR A 479 -5.94 -17.81 18.65
N ARG A 480 -6.90 -18.01 19.55
CA ARG A 480 -7.19 -19.31 20.20
C ARG A 480 -8.15 -20.18 19.40
N ASP A 481 -8.77 -19.63 18.36
CA ASP A 481 -9.73 -20.32 17.51
C ASP A 481 -9.15 -20.54 16.11
N SER A 482 -8.84 -21.79 15.79
CA SER A 482 -8.31 -22.17 14.46
C SER A 482 -9.32 -21.93 13.33
N SER A 483 -10.62 -21.81 13.63
CA SER A 483 -11.67 -21.50 12.66
C SER A 483 -11.96 -19.98 12.52
N SER A 484 -11.28 -19.13 13.30
CA SER A 484 -11.46 -17.69 13.28
C SER A 484 -11.09 -17.05 11.94
N LEU A 485 -11.58 -15.82 11.71
CA LEU A 485 -11.20 -15.04 10.52
C LEU A 485 -9.70 -14.73 10.53
N LEU A 486 -9.11 -14.42 11.68
CA LEU A 486 -7.67 -14.17 11.83
C LEU A 486 -6.85 -15.41 11.43
N SER A 487 -7.20 -16.59 11.91
CA SER A 487 -6.50 -17.85 11.59
C SER A 487 -6.59 -18.17 10.11
N TRP A 488 -7.79 -17.99 9.53
CA TRP A 488 -8.01 -18.16 8.10
C TRP A 488 -7.24 -17.14 7.26
N THR A 489 -7.27 -15.85 7.61
CA THR A 489 -6.52 -14.79 6.91
C THR A 489 -5.02 -15.06 6.95
N THR A 490 -4.49 -15.46 8.10
CA THR A 490 -3.08 -15.84 8.26
C THR A 490 -2.70 -16.99 7.32
N THR A 491 -3.56 -18.00 7.21
CA THR A 491 -3.36 -19.14 6.31
C THR A 491 -3.37 -18.70 4.85
N LEU A 492 -4.30 -17.84 4.47
CA LEU A 492 -4.42 -17.33 3.10
C LEU A 492 -3.22 -16.46 2.71
N ILE A 493 -2.70 -15.63 3.61
CA ILE A 493 -1.46 -14.86 3.38
C ILE A 493 -0.28 -15.81 3.13
N ARG A 494 -0.13 -16.88 3.92
CA ARG A 494 0.93 -17.88 3.71
C ARG A 494 0.78 -18.59 2.35
N MET A 495 -0.44 -18.93 1.97
CA MET A 495 -0.73 -19.53 0.67
C MET A 495 -0.36 -18.60 -0.48
N ARG A 496 -0.75 -17.31 -0.39
CA ARG A 496 -0.34 -16.30 -1.36
C ARG A 496 1.18 -16.24 -1.51
N LYS A 497 1.92 -16.21 -0.39
CA LYS A 497 3.39 -16.19 -0.41
C LYS A 497 3.99 -17.43 -1.06
N ALA A 498 3.32 -18.58 -0.95
CA ALA A 498 3.71 -19.81 -1.64
C ALA A 498 3.37 -19.77 -3.14
N CYS A 499 2.62 -18.77 -3.62
CA CYS A 499 2.22 -18.57 -5.01
C CYS A 499 2.77 -17.25 -5.57
N PRO A 500 4.11 -17.11 -5.72
CA PRO A 500 4.73 -15.87 -6.19
C PRO A 500 4.29 -15.48 -7.62
N GLU A 501 3.71 -16.41 -8.37
CA GLU A 501 3.15 -16.17 -9.70
C GLU A 501 2.08 -15.06 -9.68
N ILE A 502 1.36 -14.90 -8.57
CA ILE A 502 0.32 -13.86 -8.44
C ILE A 502 0.91 -12.46 -8.50
N GLY A 503 2.07 -12.24 -7.86
CA GLY A 503 2.72 -10.93 -7.82
C GLY A 503 3.76 -10.71 -8.91
N LEU A 504 4.36 -11.78 -9.46
CA LEU A 504 5.49 -11.71 -10.38
C LEU A 504 5.17 -12.18 -11.80
N GLY A 505 4.06 -12.88 -11.98
CA GLY A 505 3.71 -13.51 -13.24
C GLY A 505 2.72 -12.71 -14.08
N ASP A 506 2.64 -13.12 -15.34
CA ASP A 506 1.57 -12.69 -16.23
C ASP A 506 0.26 -13.38 -15.85
N TYR A 507 -0.86 -12.70 -16.07
CA TYR A 507 -2.16 -13.30 -15.81
C TYR A 507 -3.10 -13.25 -16.99
N THR A 508 -4.06 -14.18 -16.98
CA THR A 508 -5.18 -14.22 -17.94
C THR A 508 -6.50 -14.42 -17.20
N VAL A 509 -7.54 -13.72 -17.65
CA VAL A 509 -8.91 -13.96 -17.22
C VAL A 509 -9.43 -15.17 -18.01
N LEU A 510 -9.84 -16.21 -17.30
CA LEU A 510 -10.34 -17.46 -17.90
C LEU A 510 -11.82 -17.35 -18.23
N ASP A 511 -12.21 -17.93 -19.35
CA ASP A 511 -13.62 -18.27 -19.61
C ASP A 511 -13.98 -19.53 -18.78
N THR A 512 -14.74 -19.33 -17.73
CA THR A 512 -15.14 -20.39 -16.78
C THR A 512 -16.41 -21.13 -17.18
N GLY A 513 -17.10 -20.68 -18.24
CA GLY A 513 -18.39 -21.17 -18.63
C GLY A 513 -19.56 -20.75 -17.71
N SER A 514 -19.28 -19.95 -16.67
CA SER A 514 -20.27 -19.33 -15.77
C SER A 514 -20.10 -17.82 -15.73
N PRO A 515 -21.16 -17.02 -15.88
CA PRO A 515 -21.09 -15.57 -15.78
C PRO A 515 -20.80 -15.09 -14.34
N ASP A 516 -21.09 -15.92 -13.32
CA ASP A 516 -20.95 -15.60 -11.92
C ASP A 516 -19.59 -15.99 -11.34
N VAL A 517 -18.72 -16.62 -12.14
CA VAL A 517 -17.41 -17.09 -11.68
C VAL A 517 -16.29 -16.36 -12.39
N LEU A 518 -15.45 -15.67 -11.59
CA LEU A 518 -14.16 -15.17 -12.04
C LEU A 518 -13.14 -16.29 -11.99
N GLY A 519 -12.42 -16.52 -13.08
CA GLY A 519 -11.24 -17.38 -13.14
C GLY A 519 -10.01 -16.55 -13.52
N LEU A 520 -8.93 -16.70 -12.77
CA LEU A 520 -7.63 -16.07 -13.05
C LEU A 520 -6.56 -17.16 -13.15
N ARG A 521 -5.75 -17.11 -14.20
CA ARG A 521 -4.56 -17.95 -14.34
C ARG A 521 -3.33 -17.08 -14.32
N TYR A 522 -2.34 -17.48 -13.54
CA TYR A 522 -1.03 -16.84 -13.44
C TYR A 522 0.07 -17.78 -13.92
N GLU A 523 1.08 -17.22 -14.58
CA GLU A 523 2.23 -17.98 -15.08
C GLU A 523 3.53 -17.23 -14.77
N HIS A 524 4.48 -17.90 -14.12
CA HIS A 524 5.80 -17.35 -13.83
C HIS A 524 6.85 -18.46 -13.75
N ASN A 525 7.94 -18.33 -14.51
CA ASN A 525 9.06 -19.27 -14.51
C ASN A 525 8.63 -20.76 -14.67
N GLY A 526 7.71 -21.03 -15.58
CA GLY A 526 7.21 -22.38 -15.87
C GLY A 526 6.28 -22.95 -14.79
N LYS A 527 5.92 -22.18 -13.78
CA LYS A 527 4.89 -22.52 -12.78
C LYS A 527 3.61 -21.78 -13.08
N SER A 528 2.47 -22.37 -12.74
CA SER A 528 1.18 -21.76 -12.96
C SER A 528 0.23 -22.04 -11.80
N VAL A 529 -0.62 -21.06 -11.50
CA VAL A 529 -1.76 -21.19 -10.56
C VAL A 529 -3.05 -20.77 -11.25
N VAL A 530 -4.14 -21.42 -10.89
CA VAL A 530 -5.50 -21.08 -11.32
C VAL A 530 -6.34 -20.83 -10.09
N ILE A 531 -7.07 -19.71 -10.08
CA ILE A 531 -7.90 -19.31 -8.95
C ILE A 531 -9.30 -18.99 -9.45
N LEU A 532 -10.29 -19.53 -8.77
CA LEU A 532 -11.70 -19.39 -9.10
C LEU A 532 -12.45 -18.73 -7.94
N HIS A 533 -13.37 -17.82 -8.24
CA HIS A 533 -14.22 -17.12 -7.27
C HIS A 533 -15.66 -17.06 -7.76
N ASN A 534 -16.59 -17.59 -6.98
CA ASN A 534 -18.01 -17.51 -7.24
C ASN A 534 -18.62 -16.28 -6.51
N PHE A 535 -19.08 -15.30 -7.26
CA PHE A 535 -19.70 -14.07 -6.73
C PHE A 535 -21.19 -14.24 -6.39
N SER A 536 -21.81 -15.35 -6.81
CA SER A 536 -23.19 -15.67 -6.48
C SER A 536 -23.30 -16.30 -5.08
N ASP A 537 -24.40 -16.07 -4.38
CA ASP A 537 -24.78 -16.79 -3.18
C ASP A 537 -25.22 -18.24 -3.45
N GLN A 538 -25.45 -18.59 -4.74
CA GLN A 538 -25.82 -19.92 -5.19
C GLN A 538 -24.59 -20.73 -5.64
N PRO A 539 -24.61 -22.06 -5.47
CA PRO A 539 -23.57 -22.93 -6.05
C PRO A 539 -23.46 -22.78 -7.57
N GLN A 540 -22.23 -22.75 -8.08
CA GLN A 540 -21.95 -22.64 -9.50
C GLN A 540 -21.11 -23.81 -9.99
N GLN A 541 -21.37 -24.25 -11.23
CA GLN A 541 -20.55 -25.19 -11.95
C GLN A 541 -19.73 -24.48 -13.00
N THR A 542 -18.44 -24.81 -13.09
CA THR A 542 -17.56 -24.28 -14.12
C THR A 542 -17.13 -25.37 -15.09
N ASN A 543 -16.87 -24.98 -16.33
CA ASN A 543 -16.33 -25.88 -17.34
C ASN A 543 -15.32 -25.12 -18.19
N PHE A 544 -14.04 -25.29 -17.90
CA PHE A 544 -12.97 -24.49 -18.51
C PHE A 544 -11.75 -25.34 -18.89
N SER A 545 -10.93 -24.82 -19.78
CA SER A 545 -9.67 -25.43 -20.19
C SER A 545 -8.48 -24.65 -19.67
N VAL A 546 -7.40 -25.37 -19.29
CA VAL A 546 -6.12 -24.80 -18.92
C VAL A 546 -5.05 -25.41 -19.82
N LYS A 547 -4.46 -24.58 -20.68
CA LYS A 547 -3.43 -25.05 -21.63
C LYS A 547 -2.24 -25.63 -20.88
N GLY A 548 -1.84 -26.87 -21.26
CA GLY A 548 -0.67 -27.53 -20.67
C GLY A 548 -0.89 -28.07 -19.26
N ALA A 549 -2.13 -28.15 -18.79
CA ALA A 549 -2.45 -28.72 -17.47
C ALA A 549 -2.94 -30.17 -17.62
N ASP A 550 -2.32 -31.07 -16.85
CA ASP A 550 -2.72 -32.49 -16.72
C ASP A 550 -3.51 -32.69 -15.41
N ILE A 551 -3.19 -31.89 -14.39
CA ILE A 551 -3.86 -31.94 -13.08
C ILE A 551 -3.83 -30.56 -12.42
N LEU A 552 -4.92 -30.22 -11.72
CA LEU A 552 -5.03 -29.04 -10.84
C LEU A 552 -5.04 -29.55 -9.40
N TYR A 553 -3.97 -29.27 -8.64
CA TYR A 553 -3.86 -29.60 -7.22
C TYR A 553 -4.53 -28.50 -6.39
N ASP A 554 -5.56 -28.85 -5.63
CA ASP A 554 -6.27 -27.91 -4.75
C ASP A 554 -5.43 -27.56 -3.54
N LEU A 555 -5.12 -26.27 -3.38
CA LEU A 555 -4.27 -25.75 -2.30
C LEU A 555 -5.04 -25.52 -0.99
N ILE A 556 -6.38 -25.61 -0.99
CA ILE A 556 -7.24 -25.27 0.14
C ILE A 556 -7.93 -26.51 0.71
N ASN A 557 -8.58 -27.31 -0.15
CA ASN A 557 -9.51 -28.36 0.29
C ASN A 557 -9.01 -29.78 -0.04
N ASN A 558 -7.83 -29.94 -0.66
CA ASN A 558 -7.30 -31.23 -1.15
C ASN A 558 -8.27 -31.93 -2.14
N ASP A 559 -8.98 -31.17 -2.96
CA ASP A 559 -9.95 -31.65 -3.96
C ASP A 559 -9.38 -31.48 -5.38
N ASP A 560 -8.34 -32.27 -5.68
CA ASP A 560 -7.60 -32.21 -6.94
C ASP A 560 -8.50 -32.52 -8.16
N LYS A 561 -8.25 -31.83 -9.27
CA LYS A 561 -9.04 -31.96 -10.49
C LYS A 561 -8.22 -32.49 -11.67
N LYS A 562 -8.75 -33.47 -12.36
CA LYS A 562 -8.25 -33.93 -13.67
C LYS A 562 -9.22 -33.53 -14.78
N PRO A 563 -8.70 -33.25 -15.98
CA PRO A 563 -9.58 -32.86 -17.06
C PRO A 563 -10.37 -34.06 -17.61
N VAL A 564 -11.63 -33.82 -18.01
CA VAL A 564 -12.45 -34.74 -18.77
C VAL A 564 -12.67 -34.15 -20.15
N ALA A 565 -12.27 -34.86 -21.21
CA ALA A 565 -12.27 -34.32 -22.57
C ALA A 565 -11.57 -32.95 -22.73
N GLY A 566 -10.44 -32.77 -22.03
CA GLY A 566 -9.65 -31.53 -22.07
C GLY A 566 -10.22 -30.36 -21.29
N LYS A 567 -11.27 -30.58 -20.50
CA LYS A 567 -11.92 -29.55 -19.68
C LYS A 567 -11.96 -29.93 -18.20
N TYR A 568 -11.82 -28.95 -17.34
CA TYR A 568 -11.97 -29.07 -15.88
C TYR A 568 -13.38 -28.70 -15.47
N ASN A 569 -14.01 -29.54 -14.66
CA ASN A 569 -15.30 -29.28 -14.04
C ASN A 569 -15.08 -29.04 -12.54
N VAL A 570 -15.40 -27.84 -12.09
CA VAL A 570 -15.25 -27.42 -10.69
C VAL A 570 -16.59 -26.93 -10.18
N SER A 571 -17.01 -27.45 -9.03
CA SER A 571 -18.20 -27.01 -8.32
C SER A 571 -17.80 -26.06 -7.19
N LEU A 572 -18.29 -24.83 -7.23
CA LEU A 572 -18.07 -23.83 -6.19
C LEU A 572 -19.36 -23.64 -5.39
N LYS A 573 -19.28 -23.61 -4.06
CA LYS A 573 -20.40 -23.23 -3.18
C LYS A 573 -20.75 -21.76 -3.39
N GLY A 574 -21.89 -21.31 -2.89
CA GLY A 574 -22.23 -19.89 -2.85
C GLY A 574 -21.13 -19.10 -2.12
N TYR A 575 -20.62 -18.02 -2.73
CA TYR A 575 -19.46 -17.23 -2.32
C TYR A 575 -18.18 -18.06 -2.15
N GLY A 576 -18.10 -19.24 -2.82
CA GLY A 576 -16.98 -20.16 -2.76
C GLY A 576 -15.82 -19.72 -3.64
N TYR A 577 -14.63 -20.15 -3.27
CA TYR A 577 -13.39 -19.92 -4.01
C TYR A 577 -12.52 -21.17 -3.95
N GLN A 578 -11.66 -21.37 -4.96
CA GLN A 578 -10.65 -22.44 -4.99
C GLN A 578 -9.37 -21.95 -5.65
N TRP A 579 -8.24 -22.37 -5.08
CA TRP A 579 -6.90 -22.08 -5.55
C TRP A 579 -6.22 -23.36 -5.97
N PHE A 580 -5.72 -23.42 -7.19
CA PHE A 580 -5.09 -24.61 -7.76
C PHE A 580 -3.66 -24.34 -8.20
N ARG A 581 -2.76 -25.27 -7.89
CA ARG A 581 -1.45 -25.37 -8.51
C ARG A 581 -1.55 -26.28 -9.74
N VAL A 582 -0.98 -25.85 -10.88
CA VAL A 582 -1.01 -26.61 -12.12
C VAL A 582 0.17 -27.58 -12.18
N ASN A 583 -0.08 -28.88 -12.39
CA ASN A 583 0.90 -29.95 -12.61
C ASN A 583 1.95 -30.20 -11.52
N GLN A 584 2.00 -29.41 -10.45
CA GLN A 584 3.01 -29.52 -9.42
C GLN A 584 2.39 -29.34 -8.02
N LEU A 585 2.72 -30.24 -7.10
CA LEU A 585 2.50 -30.01 -5.67
C LEU A 585 3.54 -29.00 -5.18
N ILE A 586 3.16 -28.12 -4.26
CA ILE A 586 4.14 -27.31 -3.52
C ILE A 586 4.95 -28.29 -2.67
N PRO A 587 6.29 -28.34 -2.72
CA PRO A 587 7.06 -29.05 -1.72
C PRO A 587 6.73 -28.47 -0.35
N ASN A 588 6.39 -29.35 0.59
CA ASN A 588 6.14 -28.99 2.01
C ASN A 588 7.35 -28.30 2.62
#